data_2a72c1e5d8c19e4661c9eb91d8fc30ac
#
_entry.id   2a72c1e5d8c19e4661c9eb91d8fc30ac
#
_cell.length_a   1.000
_cell.length_b   1.000
_cell.length_c   1.000
_cell.angle_alpha   90.00
_cell.angle_beta   90.00
_cell.angle_gamma   90.00
#
_symmetry.space_group_name_H-M   'P 1'
#
loop_
_entity.id
_entity.type
_entity.pdbx_description
1 polymer ?
#
loop_
_entity_poly.entity_id
_entity_poly.type
_entity_poly.pdbx_seq_one_letter_code
_entity_poly.pdbx_strand_id
1 'polypeptide(L)'
;MPGSLAGINKLSDFSSIIGEEIYVVPVSFSPDRGTIVVSHRKYLQALIPNAIAELKNNIQEPKEGNVTGTAKYGVFVEFDKCLTGMIHTNELDEETLMKFKAREIKPGEPIKFFVKDIISNTKITLTQKEGTAINPWINISSRYQIPSVVEAKVKTKKDYGIFVNIEEGVTGLLHVSELPNDKIEEYSIGDSLDVQITRIDESAMKVFLKLPQ
;
A
#
# COMPACT_ATOMS: atom_id res chain seq x y z
N MET A 1 12.59 11.10 -27.81
CA MET A 1 12.63 10.63 -26.40
C MET A 1 13.31 9.27 -26.38
N PRO A 2 14.36 9.02 -25.57
CA PRO A 2 14.93 7.67 -25.42
C PRO A 2 13.94 6.69 -24.81
N GLY A 3 13.99 5.41 -25.22
CA GLY A 3 13.06 4.40 -24.74
C GLY A 3 13.07 4.17 -23.22
N SER A 4 14.19 4.41 -22.54
CA SER A 4 14.31 4.36 -21.08
C SER A 4 13.56 5.48 -20.36
N LEU A 5 13.11 6.51 -21.07
CA LEU A 5 12.38 7.66 -20.56
C LEU A 5 10.90 7.66 -20.97
N ALA A 6 10.44 6.60 -21.64
CA ALA A 6 9.09 6.49 -22.19
C ALA A 6 8.06 5.95 -21.19
N GLY A 7 8.44 5.14 -20.21
CA GLY A 7 7.52 4.55 -19.22
C GLY A 7 8.18 4.37 -17.86
N ILE A 8 7.40 4.04 -16.82
CA ILE A 8 7.91 3.73 -15.48
C ILE A 8 8.77 2.46 -15.55
N ASN A 9 8.25 1.43 -16.22
CA ASN A 9 8.97 0.21 -16.53
C ASN A 9 9.65 0.34 -17.91
N LYS A 10 10.64 -0.52 -18.16
CA LYS A 10 11.26 -0.61 -19.48
C LYS A 10 10.23 -1.15 -20.47
N LEU A 11 9.76 -0.30 -21.38
CA LEU A 11 8.86 -0.73 -22.44
C LEU A 11 9.64 -1.62 -23.43
N SER A 12 9.12 -2.78 -23.68
CA SER A 12 9.60 -3.71 -24.73
C SER A 12 9.02 -3.38 -26.10
N ASP A 13 7.84 -2.75 -26.10
CA ASP A 13 7.12 -2.34 -27.31
C ASP A 13 6.61 -0.90 -27.13
N PHE A 14 6.76 -0.08 -28.17
CA PHE A 14 6.31 1.31 -28.19
C PHE A 14 5.01 1.50 -28.96
N SER A 15 4.44 0.44 -29.52
CA SER A 15 3.22 0.50 -30.34
C SER A 15 2.03 1.08 -29.57
N SER A 16 1.96 0.87 -28.28
CA SER A 16 0.92 1.41 -27.39
C SER A 16 0.99 2.92 -27.16
N ILE A 17 2.12 3.56 -27.51
CA ILE A 17 2.32 5.00 -27.29
C ILE A 17 2.30 5.77 -28.62
N ILE A 18 2.43 5.06 -29.76
CA ILE A 18 2.43 5.70 -31.08
C ILE A 18 1.04 6.20 -31.42
N GLY A 19 0.93 7.51 -31.61
CA GLY A 19 -0.35 8.18 -31.92
C GLY A 19 -1.10 8.71 -30.69
N GLU A 20 -0.62 8.42 -29.48
CA GLU A 20 -1.20 8.92 -28.24
C GLU A 20 -0.57 10.28 -27.85
N GLU A 21 -1.40 11.17 -27.30
CA GLU A 21 -0.91 12.40 -26.65
C GLU A 21 -0.36 12.09 -25.27
N ILE A 22 0.92 12.32 -25.06
CA ILE A 22 1.58 12.07 -23.79
C ILE A 22 2.18 13.35 -23.18
N TYR A 23 2.06 13.48 -21.87
CA TYR A 23 2.72 14.55 -21.12
C TYR A 23 4.18 14.20 -20.86
N VAL A 24 5.07 15.17 -21.06
CA VAL A 24 6.51 14.97 -20.90
C VAL A 24 7.15 16.12 -20.13
N VAL A 25 8.21 15.80 -19.38
CA VAL A 25 9.03 16.80 -18.69
C VAL A 25 10.34 16.97 -19.46
N PRO A 26 10.76 18.20 -19.80
CA PRO A 26 12.08 18.43 -20.37
C PRO A 26 13.17 18.06 -19.36
N VAL A 27 14.15 17.29 -19.80
CA VAL A 27 15.27 16.80 -18.96
C VAL A 27 16.55 17.54 -19.25
N SER A 28 16.84 17.77 -20.52
CA SER A 28 18.01 18.52 -20.94
C SER A 28 17.75 19.27 -22.26
N PHE A 29 18.42 20.40 -22.41
CA PHE A 29 18.40 21.21 -23.59
C PHE A 29 19.84 21.44 -24.05
N SER A 30 20.13 21.17 -25.32
CA SER A 30 21.43 21.41 -25.93
C SER A 30 21.28 22.49 -27.02
N PRO A 31 21.61 23.77 -26.71
CA PRO A 31 21.44 24.87 -27.63
C PRO A 31 22.20 24.68 -28.95
N ASP A 32 23.42 24.14 -28.85
CA ASP A 32 24.33 23.94 -29.99
C ASP A 32 23.79 22.94 -31.03
N ARG A 33 22.90 22.01 -30.59
CA ARG A 33 22.31 20.97 -31.44
C ARG A 33 20.82 21.17 -31.69
N GLY A 34 20.21 22.20 -31.10
CA GLY A 34 18.77 22.44 -31.17
C GLY A 34 17.93 21.27 -30.64
N THR A 35 18.48 20.46 -29.70
CA THR A 35 17.85 19.22 -29.27
C THR A 35 17.35 19.34 -27.83
N ILE A 36 16.09 18.97 -27.63
CA ILE A 36 15.47 18.84 -26.30
C ILE A 36 15.26 17.36 -26.00
N VAL A 37 15.78 16.89 -24.88
CA VAL A 37 15.50 15.56 -24.36
C VAL A 37 14.33 15.65 -23.37
N VAL A 38 13.27 14.89 -23.64
CA VAL A 38 12.06 14.86 -22.83
C VAL A 38 11.85 13.47 -22.19
N SER A 39 11.18 13.43 -21.04
CA SER A 39 10.90 12.22 -20.30
C SER A 39 9.43 12.17 -19.88
N HIS A 40 8.70 11.19 -20.38
CA HIS A 40 7.38 10.82 -19.91
C HIS A 40 7.46 10.14 -18.53
N ARG A 41 8.51 9.35 -18.32
CA ARG A 41 8.77 8.68 -17.02
C ARG A 41 8.81 9.65 -15.84
N LYS A 42 9.47 10.80 -15.98
CA LYS A 42 9.50 11.81 -14.90
C LYS A 42 8.13 12.40 -14.61
N TYR A 43 7.31 12.59 -15.63
CA TYR A 43 5.94 13.03 -15.46
C TYR A 43 5.13 12.00 -14.68
N LEU A 44 5.18 10.72 -15.08
CA LEU A 44 4.49 9.63 -14.37
C LEU A 44 4.96 9.50 -12.92
N GLN A 45 6.27 9.62 -12.67
CA GLN A 45 6.82 9.58 -11.31
C GLN A 45 6.30 10.72 -10.42
N ALA A 46 6.04 11.89 -10.97
CA ALA A 46 5.45 13.01 -10.22
C ALA A 46 3.98 12.78 -9.86
N LEU A 47 3.27 11.92 -10.58
CA LEU A 47 1.88 11.56 -10.29
C LEU A 47 1.75 10.50 -9.18
N ILE A 48 2.79 9.69 -8.95
CA ILE A 48 2.74 8.56 -8.00
C ILE A 48 2.25 8.95 -6.61
N PRO A 49 2.71 10.04 -5.95
CA PRO A 49 2.25 10.39 -4.62
C PRO A 49 0.73 10.64 -4.55
N ASN A 50 0.19 11.34 -5.54
CA ASN A 50 -1.25 11.63 -5.62
C ASN A 50 -2.06 10.35 -5.89
N ALA A 51 -1.61 9.53 -6.84
CA ALA A 51 -2.25 8.25 -7.16
C ALA A 51 -2.26 7.30 -5.96
N ILE A 52 -1.20 7.30 -5.13
CA ILE A 52 -1.16 6.52 -3.90
C ILE A 52 -2.11 7.07 -2.84
N ALA A 53 -2.25 8.40 -2.72
CA ALA A 53 -3.20 9.00 -1.80
C ALA A 53 -4.65 8.61 -2.18
N GLU A 54 -5.01 8.67 -3.46
CA GLU A 54 -6.30 8.22 -3.97
C GLU A 54 -6.51 6.71 -3.76
N LEU A 55 -5.46 5.92 -4.02
CA LEU A 55 -5.50 4.47 -3.81
C LEU A 55 -5.77 4.10 -2.35
N LYS A 56 -5.17 4.81 -1.41
CA LYS A 56 -5.38 4.62 0.04
C LYS A 56 -6.82 4.91 0.45
N ASN A 57 -7.48 5.88 -0.18
CA ASN A 57 -8.86 6.23 0.12
C ASN A 57 -9.86 5.17 -0.39
N ASN A 58 -9.54 4.51 -1.52
CA ASN A 58 -10.42 3.56 -2.22
C ASN A 58 -9.82 2.13 -2.23
N ILE A 59 -9.14 1.75 -1.16
CA ILE A 59 -8.37 0.50 -1.11
C ILE A 59 -9.24 -0.77 -1.16
N GLN A 60 -10.51 -0.67 -0.78
CA GLN A 60 -11.45 -1.80 -0.73
C GLN A 60 -12.08 -2.10 -2.10
N GLU A 61 -11.97 -1.19 -3.04
CA GLU A 61 -12.58 -1.37 -4.35
C GLU A 61 -11.74 -2.27 -5.25
N PRO A 62 -12.38 -3.19 -6.00
CA PRO A 62 -11.67 -3.96 -7.01
C PRO A 62 -11.17 -3.01 -8.11
N LYS A 63 -9.95 -3.22 -8.53
CA LYS A 63 -9.32 -2.47 -9.62
C LYS A 63 -8.97 -3.40 -10.76
N GLU A 64 -8.79 -2.81 -11.91
CA GLU A 64 -8.34 -3.49 -13.12
C GLU A 64 -7.02 -2.87 -13.59
N GLY A 65 -6.11 -3.70 -14.06
CA GLY A 65 -4.83 -3.26 -14.59
C GLY A 65 -4.30 -4.23 -15.62
N ASN A 66 -3.18 -3.90 -16.22
CA ASN A 66 -2.57 -4.70 -17.28
C ASN A 66 -1.31 -5.40 -16.76
N VAL A 67 -1.16 -6.67 -17.09
CA VAL A 67 0.05 -7.42 -16.79
C VAL A 67 1.23 -6.81 -17.53
N THR A 68 2.29 -6.44 -16.80
CA THR A 68 3.55 -5.96 -17.40
C THR A 68 4.59 -7.06 -17.53
N GLY A 69 4.48 -8.11 -16.74
CA GLY A 69 5.38 -9.25 -16.79
C GLY A 69 5.13 -10.25 -15.67
N THR A 70 5.82 -11.38 -15.75
CA THR A 70 5.76 -12.45 -14.76
C THR A 70 7.14 -12.77 -14.22
N ALA A 71 7.23 -13.10 -12.92
CA ALA A 71 8.43 -13.61 -12.28
C ALA A 71 8.11 -14.97 -11.63
N LYS A 72 9.11 -15.69 -11.16
CA LYS A 72 8.91 -17.01 -10.51
C LYS A 72 7.93 -17.00 -9.33
N TYR A 73 7.77 -15.84 -8.69
CA TYR A 73 7.01 -15.67 -7.45
C TYR A 73 5.72 -14.86 -7.62
N GLY A 74 5.42 -14.34 -8.83
CA GLY A 74 4.19 -13.58 -9.04
C GLY A 74 4.09 -12.87 -10.37
N VAL A 75 3.00 -12.13 -10.51
CA VAL A 75 2.61 -11.35 -11.69
C VAL A 75 2.73 -9.87 -11.36
N PHE A 76 3.38 -9.10 -12.22
CA PHE A 76 3.46 -7.64 -12.14
C PHE A 76 2.34 -7.02 -12.94
N VAL A 77 1.62 -6.10 -12.33
CA VAL A 77 0.46 -5.43 -12.91
C VAL A 77 0.67 -3.92 -12.83
N GLU A 78 0.44 -3.23 -13.93
CA GLU A 78 0.41 -1.77 -14.01
C GLU A 78 -1.04 -1.30 -14.03
N PHE A 79 -1.35 -0.30 -13.23
CA PHE A 79 -2.68 0.28 -13.09
C PHE A 79 -2.60 1.78 -12.78
N ASP A 80 -3.73 2.49 -12.87
CA ASP A 80 -3.83 3.93 -12.63
C ASP A 80 -2.74 4.74 -13.39
N LYS A 81 -2.31 4.26 -14.57
CA LYS A 81 -1.32 4.87 -15.48
C LYS A 81 0.12 4.97 -14.95
N CYS A 82 0.34 4.93 -13.64
CA CYS A 82 1.64 5.20 -13.03
C CYS A 82 2.00 4.26 -11.87
N LEU A 83 1.07 3.42 -11.43
CA LEU A 83 1.31 2.50 -10.33
C LEU A 83 1.64 1.10 -10.85
N THR A 84 2.56 0.44 -10.18
CA THR A 84 2.89 -0.96 -10.44
C THR A 84 2.77 -1.74 -9.15
N GLY A 85 2.03 -2.83 -9.18
CA GLY A 85 1.88 -3.75 -8.07
C GLY A 85 2.28 -5.17 -8.46
N MET A 86 2.38 -6.02 -7.46
CA MET A 86 2.69 -7.44 -7.63
C MET A 86 1.61 -8.29 -6.96
N ILE A 87 1.10 -9.27 -7.69
CA ILE A 87 0.27 -10.35 -7.16
C ILE A 87 1.18 -11.55 -6.95
N HIS A 88 1.37 -11.97 -5.70
CA HIS A 88 2.13 -13.17 -5.39
C HIS A 88 1.36 -14.42 -5.85
N THR A 89 2.07 -15.51 -6.21
CA THR A 89 1.45 -16.77 -6.67
C THR A 89 0.38 -17.32 -5.73
N ASN A 90 0.55 -17.13 -4.41
CA ASN A 90 -0.41 -17.56 -3.40
C ASN A 90 -1.67 -16.68 -3.33
N GLU A 91 -1.64 -15.50 -3.96
CA GLU A 91 -2.71 -14.51 -4.00
C GLU A 91 -3.45 -14.48 -5.33
N LEU A 92 -3.04 -15.32 -6.29
CA LEU A 92 -3.74 -15.53 -7.56
C LEU A 92 -4.99 -16.37 -7.33
N ASP A 93 -6.02 -16.14 -8.12
CA ASP A 93 -7.16 -17.05 -8.25
C ASP A 93 -6.75 -18.35 -8.97
N GLU A 94 -7.61 -19.34 -8.94
CA GLU A 94 -7.31 -20.66 -9.51
C GLU A 94 -7.09 -20.59 -11.04
N GLU A 95 -7.87 -19.81 -11.73
CA GLU A 95 -7.79 -19.66 -13.20
C GLU A 95 -6.46 -18.99 -13.60
N THR A 96 -6.16 -17.85 -12.98
CA THR A 96 -4.91 -17.11 -13.26
C THR A 96 -3.69 -17.91 -12.81
N LEU A 97 -3.78 -18.67 -11.71
CA LEU A 97 -2.71 -19.55 -11.25
C LEU A 97 -2.42 -20.67 -12.25
N MET A 98 -3.45 -21.25 -12.88
CA MET A 98 -3.27 -22.25 -13.93
C MET A 98 -2.57 -21.66 -15.17
N LYS A 99 -3.03 -20.49 -15.64
CA LYS A 99 -2.39 -19.75 -16.74
C LYS A 99 -0.94 -19.37 -16.39
N PHE A 100 -0.68 -18.99 -15.14
CA PHE A 100 0.65 -18.68 -14.66
C PHE A 100 1.59 -19.89 -14.72
N LYS A 101 1.14 -21.05 -14.25
CA LYS A 101 1.91 -22.32 -14.30
C LYS A 101 2.15 -22.79 -15.74
N ALA A 102 1.17 -22.59 -16.61
CA ALA A 102 1.28 -22.90 -18.04
C ALA A 102 2.14 -21.89 -18.82
N ARG A 103 2.55 -20.77 -18.21
CA ARG A 103 3.25 -19.64 -18.82
C ARG A 103 2.46 -18.98 -19.97
N GLU A 104 1.15 -18.97 -19.86
CA GLU A 104 0.23 -18.44 -20.85
C GLU A 104 -0.12 -16.95 -20.62
N ILE A 105 0.20 -16.42 -19.44
CA ILE A 105 -0.02 -15.00 -19.12
C ILE A 105 0.87 -14.11 -19.99
N LYS A 106 0.24 -13.24 -20.78
CA LYS A 106 0.93 -12.34 -21.69
C LYS A 106 0.99 -10.92 -21.14
N PRO A 107 2.07 -10.18 -21.39
CA PRO A 107 2.10 -8.74 -21.13
C PRO A 107 0.96 -8.04 -21.91
N GLY A 108 0.27 -7.09 -21.24
CA GLY A 108 -0.90 -6.39 -21.77
C GLY A 108 -2.25 -7.06 -21.46
N GLU A 109 -2.27 -8.25 -20.87
CA GLU A 109 -3.51 -8.92 -20.48
C GLU A 109 -4.17 -8.18 -19.30
N PRO A 110 -5.47 -7.86 -19.37
CA PRO A 110 -6.18 -7.21 -18.28
C PRO A 110 -6.41 -8.20 -17.14
N ILE A 111 -6.21 -7.74 -15.91
CA ILE A 111 -6.39 -8.53 -14.71
C ILE A 111 -7.09 -7.71 -13.63
N LYS A 112 -8.08 -8.31 -12.94
CA LYS A 112 -8.77 -7.72 -11.80
C LYS A 112 -8.08 -8.13 -10.50
N PHE A 113 -8.03 -7.20 -9.57
CA PHE A 113 -7.36 -7.41 -8.29
C PHE A 113 -7.87 -6.45 -7.21
N PHE A 114 -7.53 -6.75 -5.98
CA PHE A 114 -7.67 -5.86 -4.82
C PHE A 114 -6.28 -5.45 -4.31
N VAL A 115 -6.19 -4.28 -3.72
CA VAL A 115 -4.96 -3.84 -3.07
C VAL A 115 -4.89 -4.46 -1.68
N LYS A 116 -3.85 -5.25 -1.42
CA LYS A 116 -3.62 -5.90 -0.13
C LYS A 116 -2.80 -5.04 0.81
N ASP A 117 -1.71 -4.44 0.29
CA ASP A 117 -0.79 -3.63 1.08
C ASP A 117 -0.04 -2.62 0.21
N ILE A 118 0.32 -1.47 0.81
CA ILE A 118 1.11 -0.41 0.19
C ILE A 118 2.38 -0.20 1.04
N ILE A 119 3.42 -0.95 0.73
CA ILE A 119 4.69 -0.93 1.48
C ILE A 119 5.46 0.37 1.21
N SER A 120 5.44 0.85 -0.02
CA SER A 120 6.07 2.11 -0.44
C SER A 120 5.47 2.60 -1.76
N ASN A 121 5.87 3.81 -2.18
CA ASN A 121 5.44 4.39 -3.45
C ASN A 121 5.76 3.54 -4.69
N THR A 122 6.62 2.52 -4.54
CA THR A 122 7.04 1.62 -5.62
C THR A 122 6.76 0.15 -5.32
N LYS A 123 6.23 -0.17 -4.14
CA LYS A 123 5.93 -1.55 -3.74
C LYS A 123 4.50 -1.65 -3.23
N ILE A 124 3.62 -2.10 -4.11
CA ILE A 124 2.21 -2.35 -3.84
C ILE A 124 1.97 -3.84 -3.98
N THR A 125 1.40 -4.46 -2.96
CA THR A 125 1.02 -5.87 -2.98
C THR A 125 -0.45 -5.98 -3.31
N LEU A 126 -0.76 -6.84 -4.25
CA LEU A 126 -2.11 -7.05 -4.79
C LEU A 126 -2.57 -8.48 -4.51
N THR A 127 -3.88 -8.70 -4.54
CA THR A 127 -4.52 -10.02 -4.40
C THR A 127 -5.71 -10.15 -5.34
N GLN A 128 -5.97 -11.34 -5.84
CA GLN A 128 -7.20 -11.67 -6.56
C GLN A 128 -8.24 -12.34 -5.66
N LYS A 129 -7.85 -12.72 -4.44
CA LYS A 129 -8.74 -13.38 -3.50
C LYS A 129 -9.65 -12.37 -2.82
N GLU A 130 -10.94 -12.49 -3.03
CA GLU A 130 -11.95 -11.71 -2.31
C GLU A 130 -11.92 -12.03 -0.81
N GLY A 131 -12.15 -11.02 0.01
CA GLY A 131 -12.16 -11.18 1.48
C GLY A 131 -10.77 -11.36 2.10
N THR A 132 -9.68 -11.22 1.35
CA THR A 132 -8.34 -11.17 1.95
C THR A 132 -8.25 -9.93 2.84
N ALA A 133 -7.84 -10.13 4.10
CA ALA A 133 -7.67 -9.02 5.04
C ALA A 133 -6.68 -7.99 4.48
N ILE A 134 -7.20 -6.81 4.23
CA ILE A 134 -6.37 -5.64 3.87
C ILE A 134 -5.55 -5.29 5.10
N ASN A 135 -4.30 -4.87 4.90
CA ASN A 135 -3.48 -4.42 6.01
C ASN A 135 -4.20 -3.28 6.77
N PRO A 136 -4.63 -3.50 8.03
CA PRO A 136 -5.43 -2.54 8.78
C PRO A 136 -4.67 -1.24 9.11
N TRP A 137 -3.34 -1.23 8.94
CA TRP A 137 -2.50 -0.06 9.14
C TRP A 137 -2.54 0.93 7.99
N ILE A 138 -3.08 0.52 6.83
CA ILE A 138 -3.22 1.44 5.71
C ILE A 138 -4.27 2.48 6.06
N ASN A 139 -3.87 3.76 5.98
CA ASN A 139 -4.74 4.91 6.22
C ASN A 139 -5.35 4.97 7.65
N ILE A 140 -4.71 4.33 8.63
CA ILE A 140 -5.20 4.28 10.02
C ILE A 140 -5.32 5.69 10.63
N SER A 141 -4.39 6.59 10.32
CA SER A 141 -4.43 7.99 10.81
C SER A 141 -5.63 8.79 10.29
N SER A 142 -6.21 8.39 9.16
CA SER A 142 -7.44 9.03 8.64
C SER A 142 -8.70 8.45 9.26
N ARG A 143 -8.66 7.19 9.73
CA ARG A 143 -9.79 6.52 10.39
C ARG A 143 -9.97 6.95 11.85
N TYR A 144 -8.87 7.23 12.52
CA TYR A 144 -8.88 7.65 13.93
C TYR A 144 -8.43 9.12 14.05
N GLN A 145 -9.36 9.97 14.45
CA GLN A 145 -9.01 11.36 14.79
C GLN A 145 -8.24 11.40 16.12
N ILE A 146 -7.21 12.20 16.21
CA ILE A 146 -6.42 12.36 17.43
C ILE A 146 -6.77 13.70 18.06
N PRO A 147 -7.23 13.71 19.35
CA PRO A 147 -7.46 12.59 20.25
C PRO A 147 -8.83 11.91 20.05
N SER A 148 -8.90 10.57 20.09
CA SER A 148 -10.16 9.82 20.11
C SER A 148 -10.14 8.75 21.18
N VAL A 149 -11.30 8.51 21.79
CA VAL A 149 -11.48 7.41 22.75
C VAL A 149 -12.08 6.22 22.02
N VAL A 150 -11.47 5.06 22.20
CA VAL A 150 -11.89 3.80 21.58
C VAL A 150 -11.89 2.69 22.62
N GLU A 151 -12.82 1.75 22.46
CA GLU A 151 -12.80 0.51 23.25
C GLU A 151 -11.72 -0.43 22.69
N ALA A 152 -10.89 -0.98 23.58
CA ALA A 152 -9.82 -1.89 23.20
C ALA A 152 -9.78 -3.08 24.16
N LYS A 153 -9.31 -4.23 23.67
CA LYS A 153 -9.18 -5.45 24.46
C LYS A 153 -7.75 -5.75 24.83
N VAL A 154 -7.51 -6.08 26.10
CA VAL A 154 -6.19 -6.46 26.61
C VAL A 154 -5.72 -7.73 25.92
N LYS A 155 -4.60 -7.66 25.20
CA LYS A 155 -3.99 -8.78 24.47
C LYS A 155 -2.83 -9.41 25.24
N THR A 156 -1.95 -8.59 25.78
CA THR A 156 -0.74 -9.04 26.47
C THR A 156 -0.27 -7.99 27.45
N LYS A 157 0.27 -8.41 28.57
CA LYS A 157 0.89 -7.54 29.57
C LYS A 157 2.41 -7.71 29.57
N LYS A 158 3.14 -6.63 29.74
CA LYS A 158 4.59 -6.57 29.91
C LYS A 158 4.93 -5.61 31.06
N ASP A 159 6.12 -5.70 31.59
CA ASP A 159 6.56 -4.89 32.74
C ASP A 159 6.50 -3.37 32.48
N TYR A 160 6.58 -2.96 31.22
CA TYR A 160 6.54 -1.56 30.78
C TYR A 160 5.17 -1.09 30.26
N GLY A 161 4.15 -1.95 30.22
CA GLY A 161 2.82 -1.57 29.78
C GLY A 161 1.95 -2.70 29.28
N ILE A 162 0.74 -2.34 28.87
CA ILE A 162 -0.29 -3.24 28.41
C ILE A 162 -0.45 -3.07 26.89
N PHE A 163 -0.41 -4.18 26.17
CA PHE A 163 -0.76 -4.21 24.75
C PHE A 163 -2.25 -4.50 24.62
N VAL A 164 -2.96 -3.60 23.96
CA VAL A 164 -4.39 -3.73 23.73
C VAL A 164 -4.68 -3.79 22.25
N ASN A 165 -5.68 -4.55 21.89
CA ASN A 165 -6.17 -4.69 20.51
C ASN A 165 -7.30 -3.67 20.30
N ILE A 166 -7.10 -2.70 19.41
CA ILE A 166 -8.09 -1.67 19.07
C ILE A 166 -9.04 -2.24 18.02
N GLU A 167 -8.47 -2.93 17.01
CA GLU A 167 -9.20 -3.66 15.98
C GLU A 167 -8.36 -4.86 15.52
N GLU A 168 -8.93 -5.72 14.70
CA GLU A 168 -8.21 -6.89 14.20
C GLU A 168 -6.95 -6.47 13.42
N GLY A 169 -5.78 -6.91 13.89
CA GLY A 169 -4.48 -6.55 13.32
C GLY A 169 -3.86 -5.24 13.83
N VAL A 170 -4.58 -4.43 14.62
CA VAL A 170 -4.05 -3.18 15.19
C VAL A 170 -3.90 -3.30 16.70
N THR A 171 -2.64 -3.29 17.14
CA THR A 171 -2.29 -3.35 18.56
C THR A 171 -1.71 -2.01 19.01
N GLY A 172 -2.25 -1.44 20.08
CA GLY A 172 -1.75 -0.25 20.74
C GLY A 172 -0.98 -0.59 22.02
N LEU A 173 -0.09 0.31 22.44
CA LEU A 173 0.63 0.26 23.69
C LEU A 173 0.09 1.31 24.66
N LEU A 174 -0.41 0.85 25.80
CA LEU A 174 -0.69 1.65 26.97
C LEU A 174 0.49 1.51 27.92
N HIS A 175 1.33 2.54 28.00
CA HIS A 175 2.53 2.51 28.84
C HIS A 175 2.18 2.52 30.32
N VAL A 176 3.00 1.92 31.16
CA VAL A 176 2.78 1.83 32.61
C VAL A 176 2.57 3.20 33.28
N SER A 177 3.28 4.23 32.81
CA SER A 177 3.14 5.62 33.31
C SER A 177 1.77 6.24 33.07
N GLU A 178 0.98 5.69 32.19
CA GLU A 178 -0.39 6.13 31.87
C GLU A 178 -1.46 5.37 32.69
N LEU A 179 -1.02 4.42 33.53
CA LEU A 179 -1.90 3.64 34.39
C LEU A 179 -1.96 4.26 35.80
N PRO A 180 -3.14 4.28 36.43
CA PRO A 180 -3.25 4.70 37.82
C PRO A 180 -2.43 3.80 38.75
N ASN A 181 -1.54 4.40 39.54
CA ASN A 181 -0.68 3.70 40.49
C ASN A 181 0.25 2.63 39.90
N ASP A 182 0.61 2.71 38.63
CA ASP A 182 1.46 1.76 37.89
C ASP A 182 1.00 0.29 37.99
N LYS A 183 -0.30 0.06 38.28
CA LYS A 183 -0.85 -1.29 38.53
C LYS A 183 -1.27 -1.99 37.25
N ILE A 184 -0.32 -2.63 36.59
CA ILE A 184 -0.58 -3.50 35.42
C ILE A 184 -1.40 -4.74 35.82
N GLU A 185 -1.31 -5.16 37.09
CA GLU A 185 -1.92 -6.40 37.58
C GLU A 185 -3.45 -6.34 37.64
N GLU A 186 -4.03 -5.16 37.78
CA GLU A 186 -5.48 -4.95 37.85
C GLU A 186 -6.22 -5.31 36.54
N TYR A 187 -5.50 -5.36 35.41
CA TYR A 187 -6.08 -5.68 34.11
C TYR A 187 -5.81 -7.14 33.75
N SER A 188 -6.84 -7.86 33.33
CA SER A 188 -6.74 -9.25 32.86
C SER A 188 -6.70 -9.32 31.34
N ILE A 189 -6.04 -10.35 30.79
CA ILE A 189 -6.04 -10.60 29.35
C ILE A 189 -7.49 -10.89 28.91
N GLY A 190 -8.00 -10.16 27.92
CA GLY A 190 -9.36 -10.24 27.43
C GLY A 190 -10.30 -9.16 27.96
N ASP A 191 -9.87 -8.39 28.98
CA ASP A 191 -10.68 -7.27 29.48
C ASP A 191 -10.82 -6.19 28.41
N SER A 192 -11.99 -5.58 28.34
CA SER A 192 -12.27 -4.38 27.54
C SER A 192 -11.99 -3.13 28.38
N LEU A 193 -11.29 -2.18 27.82
CA LEU A 193 -11.06 -0.88 28.43
C LEU A 193 -11.12 0.24 27.40
N ASP A 194 -11.62 1.39 27.85
CA ASP A 194 -11.60 2.60 27.03
C ASP A 194 -10.21 3.22 27.07
N VAL A 195 -9.65 3.48 25.89
CA VAL A 195 -8.33 4.09 25.74
C VAL A 195 -8.41 5.29 24.80
N GLN A 196 -7.63 6.30 25.10
CA GLN A 196 -7.50 7.46 24.23
C GLN A 196 -6.25 7.32 23.37
N ILE A 197 -6.43 7.44 22.06
CA ILE A 197 -5.32 7.47 21.09
C ILE A 197 -4.63 8.81 21.19
N THR A 198 -3.31 8.79 21.50
CA THR A 198 -2.48 10.00 21.60
C THR A 198 -1.59 10.20 20.38
N ARG A 199 -1.13 9.10 19.78
CA ARG A 199 -0.25 9.12 18.60
C ARG A 199 -0.37 7.82 17.82
N ILE A 200 -0.34 7.95 16.49
CA ILE A 200 -0.27 6.82 15.55
C ILE A 200 1.03 6.95 14.76
N ASP A 201 1.79 5.87 14.70
CA ASP A 201 2.98 5.73 13.86
C ASP A 201 2.72 4.60 12.85
N GLU A 202 2.26 4.98 11.66
CA GLU A 202 1.95 4.03 10.58
C GLU A 202 3.20 3.27 10.11
N SER A 203 4.35 3.95 10.08
CA SER A 203 5.60 3.37 9.59
C SER A 203 6.14 2.30 10.53
N ALA A 204 6.00 2.52 11.84
CA ALA A 204 6.41 1.58 12.87
C ALA A 204 5.30 0.60 13.27
N MET A 205 4.08 0.74 12.70
CA MET A 205 2.88 -0.03 13.08
C MET A 205 2.63 0.02 14.59
N LYS A 206 2.61 1.24 15.18
CA LYS A 206 2.42 1.47 16.62
C LYS A 206 1.37 2.53 16.89
N VAL A 207 0.49 2.22 17.83
CA VAL A 207 -0.45 3.19 18.41
C VAL A 207 -0.08 3.40 19.87
N PHE A 208 0.07 4.67 20.26
CA PHE A 208 0.32 5.06 21.63
C PHE A 208 -1.00 5.50 22.27
N LEU A 209 -1.25 5.01 23.45
CA LEU A 209 -2.51 5.14 24.16
C LEU A 209 -2.30 5.72 25.54
N LYS A 210 -3.34 6.37 26.07
CA LYS A 210 -3.47 6.72 27.49
C LYS A 210 -4.90 6.40 27.96
N LEU A 211 -5.10 6.38 29.26
CA LEU A 211 -6.46 6.29 29.80
C LEU A 211 -7.20 7.64 29.58
N PRO A 212 -8.47 7.61 29.22
CA PRO A 212 -9.26 8.82 29.17
C PRO A 212 -9.39 9.42 30.58
N GLN A 213 -9.25 10.74 30.65
CA GLN A 213 -9.43 11.50 31.91
C GLN A 213 -10.90 11.72 32.18
#